data_fab72292f08312c4d2ef8dceba65b52d
#
_entry.id   fab72292f08312c4d2ef8dceba65b52d
#
_cell.length_a   1.000
_cell.length_b   1.000
_cell.length_c   1.000
_cell.angle_alpha   90.00
_cell.angle_beta   90.00
_cell.angle_gamma   90.00
#
_symmetry.space_group_name_H-M   'P 1'
#
loop_
_entity.id
_entity.type
_entity.pdbx_description
1 polymer ?
#
loop_
_entity_poly.entity_id
_entity_poly.type
_entity_poly.pdbx_seq_one_letter_code
_entity_poly.pdbx_strand_id
1 'polypeptide(L)'
;MSAVERAVATVDLGAIERNCARLPRPLCAVVKADGYGHGAVAAAALSGGASWLAVAAAGEARALRDQGVEAPILVMGAVTPAELRVAIDAGADVVAWTEQVAEVAPRVHVKFDTGLGRLGTRTASWRCGWPPGRTWWG
;
A
#
# COMPACT_ATOMS: atom_id res chain seq x y z
N MET A 1 -5.34 -32.22 25.36
CA MET A 1 -5.60 -31.15 26.36
C MET A 1 -6.11 -29.94 25.62
N SER A 2 -7.35 -29.54 25.85
CA SER A 2 -7.91 -28.32 25.27
C SER A 2 -7.19 -27.13 25.88
N ALA A 3 -6.64 -26.22 25.02
CA ALA A 3 -6.06 -24.98 25.50
C ALA A 3 -7.19 -24.15 26.14
N VAL A 4 -7.00 -23.70 27.36
CA VAL A 4 -7.93 -22.78 28.02
C VAL A 4 -7.66 -21.39 27.42
N GLU A 5 -8.50 -20.96 26.51
CA GLU A 5 -8.43 -19.62 25.94
C GLU A 5 -8.85 -18.60 27.00
N ARG A 6 -7.96 -17.62 27.28
CA ARG A 6 -8.25 -16.52 28.21
C ARG A 6 -9.03 -15.37 27.56
N ALA A 7 -8.92 -15.23 26.25
CA ALA A 7 -9.61 -14.21 25.47
C ALA A 7 -9.73 -14.69 24.03
N VAL A 8 -10.83 -14.34 23.39
CA VAL A 8 -11.08 -14.57 21.95
C VAL A 8 -11.34 -13.25 21.29
N ALA A 9 -10.61 -12.95 20.20
CA ALA A 9 -10.89 -11.83 19.33
C ALA A 9 -11.63 -12.36 18.09
N THR A 10 -12.83 -11.85 17.85
CA THR A 10 -13.61 -12.20 16.65
C THR A 10 -13.53 -11.07 15.64
N VAL A 11 -13.11 -11.37 14.41
CA VAL A 11 -13.04 -10.42 13.30
C VAL A 11 -14.19 -10.70 12.33
N ASP A 12 -15.13 -9.75 12.19
CA ASP A 12 -16.19 -9.81 11.18
C ASP A 12 -15.70 -9.23 9.84
N LEU A 13 -15.20 -10.09 8.96
CA LEU A 13 -14.77 -9.70 7.61
C LEU A 13 -15.91 -9.15 6.77
N GLY A 14 -17.14 -9.62 6.98
CA GLY A 14 -18.32 -9.08 6.31
C GLY A 14 -18.62 -7.63 6.71
N ALA A 15 -18.31 -7.22 7.95
CA ALA A 15 -18.39 -5.82 8.35
C ALA A 15 -17.38 -4.95 7.59
N ILE A 16 -16.18 -5.45 7.38
CA ILE A 16 -15.14 -4.75 6.59
C ILE A 16 -15.61 -4.58 5.14
N GLU A 17 -16.12 -5.64 4.52
CA GLU A 17 -16.68 -5.61 3.18
C GLU A 17 -17.82 -4.57 3.06
N ARG A 18 -18.80 -4.63 3.95
CA ARG A 18 -19.92 -3.68 3.99
C ARG A 18 -19.47 -2.23 4.20
N ASN A 19 -18.44 -2.01 5.01
CA ASN A 19 -17.88 -0.68 5.25
C ASN A 19 -17.18 -0.15 3.99
N CYS A 20 -16.37 -0.97 3.33
CA CYS A 20 -15.75 -0.61 2.06
C CYS A 20 -16.82 -0.28 1.00
N ALA A 21 -17.90 -1.05 0.91
CA ALA A 21 -18.98 -0.83 -0.06
C ALA A 21 -19.69 0.53 0.10
N ARG A 22 -19.65 1.13 1.30
CA ARG A 22 -20.27 2.43 1.60
C ARG A 22 -19.38 3.63 1.27
N LEU A 23 -18.08 3.41 1.02
CA LEU A 23 -17.14 4.49 0.76
C LEU A 23 -17.19 4.95 -0.70
N PRO A 24 -16.88 6.23 -0.98
CA PRO A 24 -16.77 6.74 -2.35
C PRO A 24 -15.73 5.98 -3.17
N ARG A 25 -15.92 5.94 -4.48
CA ARG A 25 -15.01 5.32 -5.45
C ARG A 25 -14.22 6.39 -6.21
N PRO A 26 -12.98 6.10 -6.65
CA PRO A 26 -12.19 4.88 -6.39
C PRO A 26 -11.75 4.78 -4.92
N LEU A 27 -11.64 3.56 -4.38
CA LEU A 27 -11.23 3.31 -3.00
C LEU A 27 -9.88 2.59 -2.96
N CYS A 28 -8.91 3.17 -2.23
CA CYS A 28 -7.67 2.51 -1.85
C CYS A 28 -7.75 2.08 -0.38
N ALA A 29 -7.83 0.78 -0.13
CA ALA A 29 -7.92 0.25 1.22
C ALA A 29 -6.53 0.05 1.83
N VAL A 30 -6.29 0.64 3.01
CA VAL A 30 -5.03 0.48 3.75
C VAL A 30 -5.09 -0.78 4.59
N VAL A 31 -4.31 -1.81 4.20
CA VAL A 31 -4.32 -3.15 4.80
C VAL A 31 -2.98 -3.54 5.45
N LYS A 32 -2.12 -2.55 5.70
CA LYS A 32 -0.80 -2.74 6.32
C LYS A 32 -0.87 -3.47 7.66
N ALA A 33 0.25 -4.08 8.07
CA ALA A 33 0.39 -4.82 9.32
C ALA A 33 -0.68 -5.92 9.48
N ASP A 34 -0.93 -6.68 8.40
CA ASP A 34 -1.95 -7.73 8.36
C ASP A 34 -3.34 -7.21 8.80
N GLY A 35 -3.72 -6.02 8.31
CA GLY A 35 -4.94 -5.35 8.73
C GLY A 35 -4.94 -4.99 10.22
N TYR A 36 -3.79 -4.58 10.76
CA TYR A 36 -3.55 -4.39 12.20
C TYR A 36 -3.83 -5.67 13.02
N GLY A 37 -3.45 -6.83 12.48
CA GLY A 37 -3.65 -8.13 13.09
C GLY A 37 -5.05 -8.72 12.92
N HIS A 38 -5.87 -8.15 12.04
CA HIS A 38 -7.20 -8.70 11.72
C HIS A 38 -7.16 -9.78 10.63
N GLY A 39 -5.99 -10.03 10.03
CA GLY A 39 -5.84 -11.09 9.04
C GLY A 39 -6.40 -10.72 7.65
N ALA A 40 -7.20 -11.56 7.06
CA ALA A 40 -7.65 -11.52 5.65
C ALA A 40 -8.44 -10.26 5.22
N VAL A 41 -8.06 -9.09 5.72
CA VAL A 41 -8.73 -7.79 5.47
C VAL A 41 -8.63 -7.39 4.01
N ALA A 42 -7.53 -7.75 3.32
CA ALA A 42 -7.33 -7.42 1.92
C ALA A 42 -8.44 -8.01 1.02
N ALA A 43 -8.77 -9.29 1.21
CA ALA A 43 -9.83 -9.97 0.47
C ALA A 43 -11.20 -9.32 0.75
N ALA A 44 -11.52 -9.05 2.01
CA ALA A 44 -12.78 -8.40 2.40
C ALA A 44 -12.89 -6.98 1.81
N ALA A 45 -11.79 -6.20 1.80
CA ALA A 45 -11.78 -4.87 1.20
C ALA A 45 -12.01 -4.92 -0.32
N LEU A 46 -11.36 -5.85 -1.02
CA LEU A 46 -11.55 -6.05 -2.46
C LEU A 46 -12.99 -6.50 -2.79
N SER A 47 -13.55 -7.45 -2.02
CA SER A 47 -14.96 -7.86 -2.15
C SER A 47 -15.91 -6.69 -1.92
N GLY A 48 -15.60 -5.81 -0.98
CA GLY A 48 -16.31 -4.57 -0.73
C GLY A 48 -16.09 -3.49 -1.80
N GLY A 49 -15.31 -3.79 -2.86
CA GLY A 49 -15.08 -2.95 -4.04
C GLY A 49 -13.92 -1.99 -3.91
N ALA A 50 -12.95 -2.21 -3.02
CA ALA A 50 -11.70 -1.48 -3.11
C ALA A 50 -11.01 -1.81 -4.45
N SER A 51 -10.53 -0.79 -5.14
CA SER A 51 -9.81 -0.94 -6.42
C SER A 51 -8.29 -0.94 -6.24
N TRP A 52 -7.82 -0.51 -5.07
CA TRP A 52 -6.41 -0.47 -4.68
C TRP A 52 -6.25 -0.96 -3.26
N LEU A 53 -5.07 -1.50 -2.98
CA LEU A 53 -4.62 -1.78 -1.62
C LEU A 53 -3.38 -0.93 -1.30
N ALA A 54 -3.20 -0.56 -0.03
CA ALA A 54 -1.99 0.11 0.40
C ALA A 54 -1.40 -0.58 1.63
N VAL A 55 -0.09 -0.73 1.62
CA VAL A 55 0.71 -1.38 2.67
C VAL A 55 1.85 -0.49 3.13
N ALA A 56 2.48 -0.82 4.25
CA ALA A 56 3.58 -0.02 4.78
C ALA A 56 4.93 -0.43 4.18
N ALA A 57 5.16 -1.71 3.91
CA ALA A 57 6.45 -2.26 3.51
C ALA A 57 6.36 -3.10 2.23
N ALA A 58 7.47 -3.21 1.51
CA ALA A 58 7.55 -3.99 0.27
C ALA A 58 7.28 -5.49 0.50
N GLY A 59 7.70 -6.03 1.66
CA GLY A 59 7.43 -7.43 2.03
C GLY A 59 5.94 -7.74 2.17
N GLU A 60 5.14 -6.78 2.64
CA GLU A 60 3.68 -6.95 2.71
C GLU A 60 3.05 -6.99 1.31
N ALA A 61 3.53 -6.16 0.37
CA ALA A 61 3.09 -6.20 -1.02
C ALA A 61 3.40 -7.56 -1.66
N ARG A 62 4.60 -8.09 -1.41
CA ARG A 62 4.99 -9.43 -1.86
C ARG A 62 4.10 -10.51 -1.27
N ALA A 63 3.84 -10.47 0.04
CA ALA A 63 2.98 -11.43 0.70
C ALA A 63 1.54 -11.44 0.14
N LEU A 64 1.00 -10.27 -0.21
CA LEU A 64 -0.31 -10.18 -0.88
C LEU A 64 -0.27 -10.79 -2.29
N ARG A 65 0.81 -10.59 -3.06
CA ARG A 65 0.97 -11.23 -4.37
C ARG A 65 1.06 -12.75 -4.26
N ASP A 66 1.79 -13.26 -3.27
CA ASP A 66 1.91 -14.70 -3.01
C ASP A 66 0.55 -15.33 -2.62
N GLN A 67 -0.39 -14.52 -2.08
CA GLN A 67 -1.78 -14.89 -1.83
C GLN A 67 -2.70 -14.74 -3.05
N GLY A 68 -2.18 -14.36 -4.22
CA GLY A 68 -2.96 -14.23 -5.46
C GLY A 68 -3.68 -12.89 -5.63
N VAL A 69 -3.35 -11.86 -4.85
CA VAL A 69 -3.92 -10.52 -5.04
C VAL A 69 -3.40 -9.93 -6.35
N GLU A 70 -4.29 -9.59 -7.27
CA GLU A 70 -3.98 -8.98 -8.57
C GLU A 70 -4.19 -7.45 -8.57
N ALA A 71 -5.01 -6.94 -7.65
CA ALA A 71 -5.29 -5.50 -7.55
C ALA A 71 -4.00 -4.66 -7.40
N PRO A 72 -3.97 -3.42 -7.89
CA PRO A 72 -2.86 -2.51 -7.66
C PRO A 72 -2.54 -2.35 -6.17
N ILE A 73 -1.24 -2.34 -5.84
CA ILE A 73 -0.75 -2.20 -4.46
C ILE A 73 0.19 -1.00 -4.38
N LEU A 74 -0.03 -0.14 -3.40
CA LEU A 74 0.83 0.99 -3.08
C LEU A 74 1.64 0.70 -1.80
N VAL A 75 2.97 0.76 -1.89
CA VAL A 75 3.87 0.75 -0.73
C VAL A 75 4.05 2.19 -0.26
N MET A 76 3.51 2.50 0.93
CA MET A 76 3.45 3.87 1.46
C MET A 76 4.68 4.26 2.30
N GLY A 77 5.43 3.28 2.81
CA GLY A 77 6.59 3.52 3.66
C GLY A 77 7.85 3.87 2.86
N ALA A 78 8.87 4.32 3.59
CA ALA A 78 10.21 4.44 3.04
C ALA A 78 10.73 3.05 2.67
N VAL A 79 11.45 2.98 1.55
CA VAL A 79 12.06 1.75 1.07
C VAL A 79 13.57 1.91 0.95
N THR A 80 14.30 0.92 1.42
CA THR A 80 15.72 0.77 1.11
C THR A 80 15.89 0.31 -0.35
N PRO A 81 17.10 0.38 -0.94
CA PRO A 81 17.32 -0.13 -2.29
C PRO A 81 16.96 -1.62 -2.46
N ALA A 82 17.10 -2.43 -1.41
CA ALA A 82 16.71 -3.84 -1.44
C ALA A 82 15.19 -4.00 -1.43
N GLU A 83 14.49 -3.27 -0.57
CA GLU A 83 13.03 -3.28 -0.50
C GLU A 83 12.39 -2.68 -1.77
N LEU A 84 13.03 -1.68 -2.39
CA LEU A 84 12.57 -1.14 -3.66
C LEU A 84 12.57 -2.22 -4.75
N ARG A 85 13.59 -3.07 -4.82
CA ARG A 85 13.61 -4.21 -5.74
C ARG A 85 12.45 -5.17 -5.46
N VAL A 86 12.20 -5.51 -4.18
CA VAL A 86 11.06 -6.36 -3.79
C VAL A 86 9.73 -5.75 -4.22
N ALA A 87 9.54 -4.45 -4.05
CA ALA A 87 8.32 -3.75 -4.46
C ALA A 87 8.14 -3.80 -5.99
N ILE A 88 9.22 -3.57 -6.75
CA ILE A 88 9.21 -3.63 -8.23
C ILE A 88 8.86 -5.04 -8.70
N ASP A 89 9.51 -6.06 -8.13
CA ASP A 89 9.26 -7.48 -8.48
C ASP A 89 7.83 -7.92 -8.12
N ALA A 90 7.26 -7.34 -7.07
CA ALA A 90 5.85 -7.52 -6.71
C ALA A 90 4.89 -6.73 -7.61
N GLY A 91 5.38 -5.94 -8.56
CA GLY A 91 4.56 -5.06 -9.39
C GLY A 91 3.78 -4.05 -8.57
N ALA A 92 4.34 -3.56 -7.46
CA ALA A 92 3.73 -2.55 -6.62
C ALA A 92 4.17 -1.15 -7.01
N ASP A 93 3.29 -0.18 -6.80
CA ASP A 93 3.64 1.23 -6.85
C ASP A 93 4.31 1.62 -5.53
N VAL A 94 5.17 2.62 -5.55
CA VAL A 94 5.86 3.10 -4.35
C VAL A 94 5.68 4.60 -4.17
N VAL A 95 5.71 5.04 -2.92
CA VAL A 95 5.77 6.46 -2.61
C VAL A 95 7.18 6.97 -2.82
N ALA A 96 7.36 7.91 -3.75
CA ALA A 96 8.61 8.62 -3.94
C ALA A 96 8.64 9.89 -3.08
N TRP A 97 9.61 9.93 -2.18
CA TRP A 97 9.90 11.06 -1.31
C TRP A 97 11.32 11.58 -1.52
N THR A 98 12.12 10.91 -2.36
CA THR A 98 13.41 11.32 -2.87
C THR A 98 13.49 11.09 -4.37
N GLU A 99 14.37 11.83 -5.04
CA GLU A 99 14.63 11.71 -6.47
C GLU A 99 15.12 10.31 -6.84
N GLN A 100 15.98 9.71 -6.01
CA GLN A 100 16.54 8.37 -6.25
C GLN A 100 15.44 7.29 -6.34
N VAL A 101 14.43 7.35 -5.47
CA VAL A 101 13.30 6.41 -5.56
C VAL A 101 12.50 6.64 -6.83
N ALA A 102 12.30 7.91 -7.19
CA ALA A 102 11.55 8.30 -8.36
C ALA A 102 12.24 7.90 -9.67
N GLU A 103 13.57 7.92 -9.72
CA GLU A 103 14.34 7.52 -10.90
C GLU A 103 14.32 6.02 -11.17
N VAL A 104 14.32 5.21 -10.12
CA VAL A 104 14.43 3.74 -10.22
C VAL A 104 13.08 3.07 -10.36
N ALA A 105 12.06 3.51 -9.61
CA ALA A 105 10.76 2.86 -9.62
C ALA A 105 9.98 3.17 -10.90
N PRO A 106 9.38 2.16 -11.56
CA PRO A 106 8.62 2.37 -12.81
C PRO A 106 7.30 3.12 -12.60
N ARG A 107 6.69 2.98 -11.43
CA ARG A 107 5.45 3.65 -11.03
C ARG A 107 5.60 4.23 -9.65
N VAL A 108 5.30 5.52 -9.50
CA VAL A 108 5.48 6.24 -8.24
C VAL A 108 4.32 7.17 -7.94
N HIS A 109 4.06 7.35 -6.65
CA HIS A 109 3.23 8.40 -6.11
C HIS A 109 4.13 9.40 -5.38
N VAL A 110 4.24 10.61 -5.90
CA VAL A 110 5.09 11.63 -5.29
C VAL A 110 4.45 12.13 -4.02
N LYS A 111 5.18 12.06 -2.92
CA LYS A 111 4.71 12.53 -1.62
C LYS A 111 5.31 13.88 -1.26
N PHE A 112 4.44 14.86 -1.03
CA PHE A 112 4.83 16.15 -0.48
C PHE A 112 4.63 16.19 1.04
N ASP A 113 5.62 16.76 1.75
CA ASP A 113 5.45 17.10 3.15
C ASP A 113 4.83 18.50 3.25
N THR A 114 3.57 18.52 3.60
CA THR A 114 2.79 19.76 3.78
C THR A 114 2.75 20.22 5.24
N GLY A 115 3.62 19.68 6.09
CA GLY A 115 3.77 20.09 7.49
C GLY A 115 3.69 18.96 8.52
N LEU A 116 3.37 17.71 8.09
CA LEU A 116 3.34 16.57 9.01
C LEU A 116 4.74 16.16 9.50
N GLY A 117 5.79 16.45 8.71
CA GLY A 117 7.18 16.10 9.06
C GLY A 117 7.48 14.61 8.98
N ARG A 118 6.70 13.82 8.22
CA ARG A 118 6.88 12.37 8.09
C ARG A 118 6.94 11.96 6.64
N LEU A 119 8.16 11.73 6.14
CA LEU A 119 8.43 11.41 4.74
C LEU A 119 7.80 12.44 3.77
N GLY A 120 8.40 12.67 2.66
CA GLY A 120 7.89 13.61 1.68
C GLY A 120 8.94 14.64 1.29
N THR A 121 8.86 15.10 0.05
CA THR A 121 9.68 16.20 -0.43
C THR A 121 9.00 17.54 -0.14
N ARG A 122 9.80 18.56 0.12
CA ARG A 122 9.33 19.94 0.24
C ARG A 122 9.40 20.70 -1.08
N THR A 123 10.17 20.15 -2.04
CA THR A 123 10.38 20.77 -3.34
C THR A 123 10.03 19.77 -4.44
N ALA A 124 9.49 20.29 -5.52
CA ALA A 124 9.18 19.49 -6.71
C ALA A 124 10.19 19.75 -7.84
N SER A 125 11.36 20.30 -7.54
CA SER A 125 12.36 20.69 -8.55
C SER A 125 12.79 19.54 -9.46
N TRP A 126 12.88 18.33 -8.92
CA TRP A 126 13.20 17.12 -9.67
C TRP A 126 12.08 16.61 -10.61
N ARG A 127 10.86 17.18 -10.51
CA ARG A 127 9.75 16.84 -11.45
C ARG A 127 10.00 17.32 -12.87
N CYS A 128 10.83 18.33 -13.07
CA CYS A 128 11.10 18.92 -14.38
C CYS A 128 11.98 18.03 -15.28
N GLY A 129 12.68 17.05 -14.73
CA GLY A 129 13.52 16.09 -15.48
C GLY A 129 12.88 14.73 -15.74
N TRP A 130 11.59 14.56 -15.47
CA TRP A 130 10.91 13.27 -15.57
C TRP A 130 10.85 12.78 -17.03
N PRO A 131 11.34 11.56 -17.33
CA PRO A 131 11.28 11.05 -18.69
C PRO A 131 9.84 10.86 -19.17
N PRO A 132 9.53 11.15 -20.45
CA PRO A 132 8.22 10.88 -21.02
C PRO A 132 7.87 9.39 -20.95
N GLY A 133 6.63 9.08 -20.59
CA GLY A 133 6.12 7.71 -20.51
C GLY A 133 6.05 7.10 -19.10
N ARG A 134 6.52 7.80 -18.06
CA ARG A 134 6.26 7.40 -16.66
C ARG A 134 4.93 7.96 -16.19
N THR A 135 4.13 7.09 -15.59
CA THR A 135 2.86 7.49 -14.95
C THR A 135 3.11 7.97 -13.52
N TRP A 136 2.57 9.12 -13.20
CA TRP A 136 2.45 9.61 -11.82
C TRP A 136 0.99 9.94 -11.55
N TRP A 137 0.59 9.73 -10.32
CA TRP A 137 -0.73 10.08 -9.84
C TRP A 137 -0.55 11.18 -8.80
N GLY A 138 -1.13 12.33 -9.02
CA GLY A 138 -1.16 13.46 -8.09
C GLY A 138 -2.56 13.73 -7.64
#